data_408c1411453a1094fffe7eeef6ad6240
#
_entry.id   408c1411453a1094fffe7eeef6ad6240
#
_cell.length_a   1.000
_cell.length_b   1.000
_cell.length_c   1.000
_cell.angle_alpha   90.00
_cell.angle_beta   90.00
_cell.angle_gamma   90.00
#
_symmetry.space_group_name_H-M   'P 1'
#
loop_
_entity.id
_entity.type
_entity.pdbx_description
1 polymer ?
#
loop_
_entity_poly.entity_id
_entity_poly.type
_entity_poly.pdbx_seq_one_letter_code
_entity_poly.pdbx_strand_id
1 'polypeptide(L)'
;MFELDRFTVRLGDLLAEVTPLLVAINWTWLAMLVASPLLLLATGRARTALVAAFAGAHAGMWLTMDLGLFPHAMVALLVVFLPPSIWDRAEARLAPLSGALAGTVRPPLVHSGPLVPRRIRSAVGRIVPAVTATVLVVGLLWQAAAVGYVSAPSETPVDPAEHSWKLFAPNPPTTDGYFMVRGNLSSGETVDLYPHADTADEPPPDTAATYPTARWRKYLSEARRNEAVRRQFADYLCRRGVNGHDAAVERLTMAYVQESVRLDEPNTVERVALGRYDCPVGS
;
A
#
# COMPACT_ATOMS: atom_id res chain seq x y z
N MET A 1 -11.10 7.68 -5.28
CA MET A 1 -10.54 6.70 -4.36
C MET A 1 -11.32 6.56 -3.07
N PHE A 2 -11.84 7.64 -2.52
CA PHE A 2 -12.71 7.58 -1.34
C PHE A 2 -14.08 6.93 -1.61
N GLU A 3 -14.46 6.77 -2.86
CA GLU A 3 -15.62 5.97 -3.29
C GLU A 3 -15.35 4.44 -3.31
N LEU A 4 -14.12 4.04 -2.96
CA LEU A 4 -13.75 2.62 -2.90
C LEU A 4 -13.63 2.22 -1.42
N ASP A 5 -14.68 1.68 -0.86
CA ASP A 5 -14.81 1.32 0.55
C ASP A 5 -13.62 0.49 1.05
N ARG A 6 -13.13 -0.43 0.23
CA ARG A 6 -11.98 -1.30 0.58
C ARG A 6 -10.68 -0.54 0.88
N PHE A 7 -10.57 0.73 0.53
CA PHE A 7 -9.40 1.56 0.80
C PHE A 7 -9.70 2.70 1.77
N THR A 8 -10.95 2.91 2.15
CA THR A 8 -11.39 4.02 2.95
C THR A 8 -11.59 3.57 4.40
N VAL A 9 -11.29 4.42 5.35
CA VAL A 9 -11.62 4.23 6.77
C VAL A 9 -12.59 5.35 7.19
N ARG A 10 -13.28 5.19 8.33
CA ARG A 10 -14.36 6.10 8.79
C ARG A 10 -14.09 7.59 8.61
N LEU A 11 -12.85 8.04 8.82
CA LEU A 11 -12.50 9.44 8.62
C LEU A 11 -12.45 9.81 7.14
N GLY A 12 -12.14 8.85 6.28
CA GLY A 12 -12.19 8.99 4.82
C GLY A 12 -13.61 9.13 4.32
N ASP A 13 -14.55 8.37 4.87
CA ASP A 13 -15.98 8.45 4.50
C ASP A 13 -16.54 9.84 4.79
N LEU A 14 -16.26 10.38 5.99
CA LEU A 14 -16.62 11.75 6.35
C LEU A 14 -16.00 12.80 5.42
N LEU A 15 -14.77 12.55 4.96
CA LEU A 15 -14.08 13.44 4.02
C LEU A 15 -14.68 13.34 2.61
N ALA A 16 -15.19 12.18 2.22
CA ALA A 16 -15.81 11.94 0.91
C ALA A 16 -17.08 12.78 0.71
N GLU A 17 -17.81 13.11 1.79
CA GLU A 17 -19.01 13.95 1.74
C GLU A 17 -18.69 15.40 1.34
N VAL A 18 -17.44 15.86 1.46
CA VAL A 18 -17.04 17.25 1.22
C VAL A 18 -16.22 17.36 -0.06
N THR A 19 -16.87 17.22 -1.21
CA THR A 19 -16.23 17.27 -2.55
C THR A 19 -15.29 18.47 -2.76
N PRO A 20 -15.63 19.73 -2.38
CA PRO A 20 -14.70 20.86 -2.56
C PRO A 20 -13.39 20.69 -1.79
N LEU A 21 -13.44 20.06 -0.61
CA LEU A 21 -12.26 19.79 0.19
C LEU A 21 -11.39 18.71 -0.47
N LEU A 22 -11.99 17.66 -1.02
CA LEU A 22 -11.27 16.64 -1.78
C LEU A 22 -10.54 17.21 -3.00
N VAL A 23 -11.21 18.11 -3.73
CA VAL A 23 -10.60 18.82 -4.87
C VAL A 23 -9.41 19.66 -4.41
N ALA A 24 -9.56 20.41 -3.31
CA ALA A 24 -8.46 21.21 -2.75
C ALA A 24 -7.28 20.35 -2.29
N ILE A 25 -7.55 19.23 -1.61
CA ILE A 25 -6.54 18.26 -1.19
C ILE A 25 -5.78 17.70 -2.42
N ASN A 26 -6.52 17.33 -3.47
CA ASN A 26 -5.92 16.78 -4.69
C ASN A 26 -4.99 17.79 -5.38
N TRP A 27 -5.41 19.05 -5.54
CA TRP A 27 -4.56 20.10 -6.10
C TRP A 27 -3.35 20.41 -5.21
N THR A 28 -3.55 20.44 -3.89
CA THR A 28 -2.45 20.64 -2.94
C THR A 28 -1.44 19.50 -3.03
N TRP A 29 -1.91 18.26 -3.13
CA TRP A 29 -1.05 17.10 -3.31
C TRP A 29 -0.25 17.19 -4.61
N LEU A 30 -0.90 17.53 -5.73
CA LEU A 30 -0.23 17.72 -7.00
C LEU A 30 0.84 18.82 -6.93
N ALA A 31 0.52 19.97 -6.32
CA ALA A 31 1.49 21.05 -6.13
C ALA A 31 2.69 20.60 -5.27
N MET A 32 2.45 19.82 -4.22
CA MET A 32 3.51 19.24 -3.39
C MET A 32 4.39 18.28 -4.19
N LEU A 33 3.81 17.42 -5.02
CA LEU A 33 4.58 16.51 -5.88
C LEU A 33 5.46 17.28 -6.87
N VAL A 34 4.94 18.33 -7.50
CA VAL A 34 5.73 19.23 -8.37
C VAL A 34 6.84 19.94 -7.58
N ALA A 35 6.58 20.31 -6.33
CA ALA A 35 7.55 20.94 -5.44
C ALA A 35 8.55 19.96 -4.81
N SER A 36 8.39 18.64 -4.98
CA SER A 36 9.24 17.63 -4.33
C SER A 36 10.76 17.78 -4.57
N PRO A 37 11.26 18.25 -5.74
CA PRO A 37 12.69 18.52 -5.92
C PRO A 37 13.24 19.55 -4.92
N LEU A 38 12.38 20.42 -4.38
CA LEU A 38 12.81 21.40 -3.36
C LEU A 38 13.25 20.73 -2.05
N LEU A 39 12.87 19.47 -1.78
CA LEU A 39 13.42 18.71 -0.65
C LEU A 39 14.95 18.56 -0.75
N LEU A 40 15.49 18.51 -1.96
CA LEU A 40 16.94 18.46 -2.20
C LEU A 40 17.58 19.85 -2.18
N LEU A 41 16.91 20.86 -2.73
CA LEU A 41 17.46 22.19 -2.96
C LEU A 41 17.28 23.12 -1.76
N ALA A 42 16.16 23.03 -1.05
CA ALA A 42 15.89 23.86 0.12
C ALA A 42 16.80 23.52 1.30
N THR A 43 16.99 24.50 2.19
CA THR A 43 17.81 24.36 3.39
C THR A 43 17.07 24.87 4.63
N GLY A 44 17.56 24.53 5.81
CA GLY A 44 17.06 25.05 7.08
C GLY A 44 15.54 24.92 7.28
N ARG A 45 14.88 26.03 7.61
CA ARG A 45 13.44 26.05 7.93
C ARG A 45 12.55 25.68 6.75
N ALA A 46 12.93 26.07 5.53
CA ALA A 46 12.15 25.77 4.33
C ALA A 46 12.12 24.26 4.07
N ARG A 47 13.27 23.57 4.17
CA ARG A 47 13.34 22.12 4.08
C ARG A 47 12.54 21.44 5.17
N THR A 48 12.63 21.92 6.42
CA THR A 48 11.84 21.38 7.54
C THR A 48 10.33 21.49 7.27
N ALA A 49 9.88 22.64 6.77
CA ALA A 49 8.47 22.86 6.44
C ALA A 49 7.99 21.92 5.31
N LEU A 50 8.80 21.72 4.28
CA LEU A 50 8.50 20.77 3.21
C LEU A 50 8.41 19.32 3.74
N VAL A 51 9.39 18.89 4.54
CA VAL A 51 9.35 17.55 5.15
C VAL A 51 8.10 17.40 6.01
N ALA A 52 7.77 18.40 6.83
CA ALA A 52 6.57 18.38 7.67
C ALA A 52 5.29 18.32 6.84
N ALA A 53 5.21 19.06 5.73
CA ALA A 53 4.06 19.04 4.82
C ALA A 53 3.88 17.65 4.18
N PHE A 54 4.95 17.05 3.64
CA PHE A 54 4.89 15.71 3.08
C PHE A 54 4.56 14.65 4.14
N ALA A 55 5.18 14.74 5.32
CA ALA A 55 4.87 13.81 6.41
C ALA A 55 3.42 13.95 6.88
N GLY A 56 2.91 15.18 6.99
CA GLY A 56 1.51 15.47 7.32
C GLY A 56 0.54 14.89 6.29
N ALA A 57 0.85 15.02 4.99
CA ALA A 57 0.04 14.45 3.93
C ALA A 57 -0.02 12.91 4.01
N HIS A 58 1.13 12.24 4.25
CA HIS A 58 1.14 10.78 4.44
C HIS A 58 0.46 10.35 5.75
N ALA A 59 0.56 11.13 6.80
CA ALA A 59 -0.22 10.91 8.03
C ALA A 59 -1.73 11.07 7.77
N GLY A 60 -2.13 12.06 6.96
CA GLY A 60 -3.50 12.21 6.50
C GLY A 60 -3.98 10.98 5.73
N MET A 61 -3.18 10.48 4.80
CA MET A 61 -3.51 9.23 4.08
C MET A 61 -3.69 8.04 5.04
N TRP A 62 -2.85 7.92 6.04
CA TRP A 62 -2.98 6.85 7.05
C TRP A 62 -4.27 6.96 7.87
N LEU A 63 -4.70 8.18 8.18
CA LEU A 63 -5.93 8.43 8.96
C LEU A 63 -7.21 8.24 8.14
N THR A 64 -7.13 8.38 6.82
CA THR A 64 -8.30 8.36 5.93
C THR A 64 -8.38 7.13 5.04
N MET A 65 -7.27 6.39 4.90
CA MET A 65 -7.18 5.28 3.95
C MET A 65 -6.38 4.10 4.52
N ASP A 66 -6.84 2.87 4.25
CA ASP A 66 -6.06 1.65 4.52
C ASP A 66 -5.11 1.35 3.35
N LEU A 67 -3.96 1.97 3.36
CA LEU A 67 -2.86 1.72 2.41
C LEU A 67 -1.76 0.81 2.98
N GLY A 68 -2.03 0.13 4.09
CA GLY A 68 -1.08 -0.74 4.78
C GLY A 68 0.13 0.04 5.31
N LEU A 69 1.34 -0.45 5.05
CA LEU A 69 2.59 0.16 5.54
C LEU A 69 3.08 1.36 4.71
N PHE A 70 2.47 1.65 3.56
CA PHE A 70 2.95 2.67 2.64
C PHE A 70 3.12 4.06 3.29
N PRO A 71 2.12 4.64 3.97
CA PRO A 71 2.27 5.96 4.58
C PRO A 71 3.37 6.01 5.63
N HIS A 72 3.52 4.96 6.43
CA HIS A 72 4.56 4.85 7.46
C HIS A 72 5.96 4.78 6.86
N ALA A 73 6.15 3.99 5.81
CA ALA A 73 7.41 3.89 5.09
C ALA A 73 7.81 5.24 4.49
N MET A 74 6.85 5.97 3.91
CA MET A 74 7.11 7.29 3.34
C MET A 74 7.51 8.31 4.41
N VAL A 75 6.83 8.33 5.56
CA VAL A 75 7.23 9.19 6.69
C VAL A 75 8.63 8.84 7.18
N ALA A 76 8.96 7.56 7.31
CA ALA A 76 10.30 7.13 7.70
C ALA A 76 11.38 7.58 6.70
N LEU A 77 11.11 7.48 5.39
CA LEU A 77 12.03 7.93 4.35
C LEU A 77 12.23 9.45 4.36
N LEU A 78 11.20 10.22 4.69
CA LEU A 78 11.29 11.69 4.77
C LEU A 78 12.24 12.17 5.89
N VAL A 79 12.48 11.35 6.91
CA VAL A 79 13.42 11.66 8.00
C VAL A 79 14.85 11.96 7.48
N VAL A 80 15.25 11.32 6.36
CA VAL A 80 16.56 11.54 5.72
C VAL A 80 16.74 12.98 5.22
N PHE A 81 15.65 13.66 4.88
CA PHE A 81 15.66 15.03 4.40
C PHE A 81 15.66 16.08 5.51
N LEU A 82 15.57 15.69 6.79
CA LEU A 82 15.62 16.61 7.91
C LEU A 82 16.99 17.32 7.96
N PRO A 83 17.00 18.66 8.15
CA PRO A 83 18.26 19.42 8.23
C PRO A 83 19.01 19.09 9.52
N PRO A 84 20.35 19.25 9.53
CA PRO A 84 21.21 18.97 10.68
C PRO A 84 20.72 19.60 11.99
N SER A 85 20.19 20.83 11.92
CA SER A 85 19.67 21.53 13.10
C SER A 85 18.52 20.82 13.82
N ILE A 86 17.80 19.93 13.17
CA ILE A 86 16.77 19.10 13.82
C ILE A 86 17.44 17.94 14.55
N TRP A 87 18.45 17.34 13.93
CA TRP A 87 19.23 16.26 14.52
C TRP A 87 20.00 16.73 15.75
N ASP A 88 20.68 17.89 15.67
CA ASP A 88 21.41 18.50 16.78
C ASP A 88 20.47 18.72 17.99
N ARG A 89 19.23 19.18 17.73
CA ARG A 89 18.24 19.37 18.81
C ARG A 89 17.73 18.04 19.37
N ALA A 90 17.54 17.05 18.52
CA ALA A 90 17.13 15.72 18.95
C ALA A 90 18.21 15.08 19.82
N GLU A 91 19.46 15.13 19.39
CA GLU A 91 20.62 14.65 20.15
C GLU A 91 20.75 15.35 21.49
N ALA A 92 20.65 16.68 21.51
CA ALA A 92 20.71 17.44 22.76
C ALA A 92 19.59 17.07 23.74
N ARG A 93 18.38 16.75 23.26
CA ARG A 93 17.27 16.30 24.10
C ARG A 93 17.41 14.86 24.58
N LEU A 94 18.04 14.01 23.78
CA LEU A 94 18.25 12.60 24.10
C LEU A 94 19.54 12.35 24.89
N ALA A 95 20.45 13.33 24.95
CA ALA A 95 21.72 13.23 25.69
C ALA A 95 21.55 12.78 27.15
N PRO A 96 20.60 13.30 27.96
CA PRO A 96 20.42 12.82 29.32
C PRO A 96 19.95 11.33 29.38
N LEU A 97 19.17 10.87 28.41
CA LEU A 97 18.75 9.45 28.33
C LEU A 97 19.90 8.54 27.91
N SER A 98 20.77 9.01 26.98
CA SER A 98 21.95 8.25 26.57
C SER A 98 22.99 8.16 27.67
N GLY A 99 23.13 9.19 28.52
CA GLY A 99 23.96 9.14 29.73
C GLY A 99 23.51 8.10 30.76
N ALA A 100 22.18 7.95 30.93
CA ALA A 100 21.63 6.94 31.82
C ALA A 100 21.81 5.49 31.25
N LEU A 101 21.76 5.32 29.93
CA LEU A 101 21.99 4.02 29.27
C LEU A 101 23.49 3.70 29.11
N ALA A 102 24.34 4.69 28.97
CA ALA A 102 25.80 4.51 28.84
C ALA A 102 26.48 3.95 30.12
N GLY A 103 25.80 4.07 31.26
CA GLY A 103 26.24 3.41 32.50
C GLY A 103 26.13 1.88 32.43
N THR A 104 25.32 1.34 31.52
CA THR A 104 25.08 -0.11 31.36
C THR A 104 25.75 -0.72 30.12
N VAL A 105 26.09 0.08 29.13
CA VAL A 105 26.74 -0.38 27.89
C VAL A 105 28.08 0.37 27.73
N ARG A 106 29.20 -0.33 27.92
CA ARG A 106 30.49 0.23 27.52
C ARG A 106 30.46 0.53 26.02
N PRO A 107 30.59 1.82 25.60
CA PRO A 107 30.67 2.09 24.17
C PRO A 107 31.90 1.36 23.62
N PRO A 108 31.80 0.68 22.46
CA PRO A 108 32.98 0.17 21.79
C PRO A 108 33.93 1.35 21.61
N LEU A 109 35.22 1.12 21.87
CA LEU A 109 36.28 2.11 21.68
C LEU A 109 36.25 2.60 20.23
N VAL A 110 35.44 3.62 19.96
CA VAL A 110 35.43 4.30 18.68
C VAL A 110 36.68 5.12 18.63
N HIS A 111 37.69 4.62 17.91
CA HIS A 111 38.86 5.38 17.60
C HIS A 111 38.42 6.66 16.87
N SER A 112 38.53 7.80 17.53
CA SER A 112 38.16 9.11 17.01
C SER A 112 39.09 9.65 15.90
N GLY A 113 39.92 8.78 15.31
CA GLY A 113 40.69 9.07 14.11
C GLY A 113 39.91 8.80 12.83
N PRO A 114 40.18 9.55 11.76
CA PRO A 114 39.53 9.28 10.48
C PRO A 114 39.96 7.90 9.94
N LEU A 115 39.12 6.89 10.11
CA LEU A 115 39.34 5.51 9.66
C LEU A 115 39.62 5.40 8.14
N VAL A 116 39.34 6.46 7.38
CA VAL A 116 39.53 6.51 5.94
C VAL A 116 40.63 7.49 5.57
N PRO A 117 41.70 7.06 4.88
CA PRO A 117 42.75 7.93 4.39
C PRO A 117 42.21 9.10 3.57
N ARG A 118 42.84 10.26 3.71
CA ARG A 118 42.41 11.54 3.07
C ARG A 118 42.22 11.38 1.54
N ARG A 119 43.07 10.57 0.89
CA ARG A 119 43.02 10.29 -0.54
C ARG A 119 41.73 9.50 -0.93
N ILE A 120 41.34 8.52 -0.13
CA ILE A 120 40.11 7.74 -0.35
C ILE A 120 38.90 8.64 -0.12
N ARG A 121 38.90 9.47 0.92
CA ARG A 121 37.82 10.41 1.21
C ARG A 121 37.61 11.43 0.07
N SER A 122 38.69 11.95 -0.52
CA SER A 122 38.58 12.89 -1.65
C SER A 122 38.12 12.19 -2.94
N ALA A 123 38.52 10.95 -3.18
CA ALA A 123 38.03 10.16 -4.31
C ALA A 123 36.54 9.80 -4.15
N VAL A 124 36.13 9.32 -2.98
CA VAL A 124 34.73 9.03 -2.64
C VAL A 124 33.88 10.29 -2.77
N GLY A 125 34.35 11.44 -2.29
CA GLY A 125 33.64 12.71 -2.40
C GLY A 125 33.40 13.21 -3.84
N ARG A 126 34.14 12.71 -4.83
CA ARG A 126 33.92 13.00 -6.25
C ARG A 126 33.10 11.91 -6.95
N ILE A 127 33.38 10.66 -6.63
CA ILE A 127 32.76 9.50 -7.28
C ILE A 127 31.30 9.34 -6.83
N VAL A 128 31.01 9.47 -5.53
CA VAL A 128 29.67 9.26 -4.99
C VAL A 128 28.64 10.20 -5.63
N PRO A 129 28.85 11.52 -5.75
CA PRO A 129 27.89 12.39 -6.44
C PRO A 129 27.70 12.02 -7.90
N ALA A 130 28.76 11.65 -8.61
CA ALA A 130 28.66 11.25 -10.01
C ALA A 130 27.87 9.95 -10.18
N VAL A 131 28.16 8.93 -9.38
CA VAL A 131 27.41 7.66 -9.36
C VAL A 131 25.94 7.92 -8.99
N THR A 132 25.70 8.72 -7.96
CA THR A 132 24.31 9.05 -7.54
C THR A 132 23.55 9.77 -8.66
N ALA A 133 24.19 10.77 -9.31
CA ALA A 133 23.57 11.45 -10.44
C ALA A 133 23.26 10.50 -11.60
N THR A 134 24.20 9.60 -11.94
CA THR A 134 24.00 8.59 -12.98
C THR A 134 22.83 7.66 -12.63
N VAL A 135 22.78 7.14 -11.41
CA VAL A 135 21.69 6.25 -10.95
C VAL A 135 20.33 6.98 -10.99
N LEU A 136 20.29 8.25 -10.60
CA LEU A 136 19.08 9.06 -10.67
C LEU A 136 18.63 9.28 -12.12
N VAL A 137 19.54 9.64 -13.03
CA VAL A 137 19.22 9.83 -14.46
C VAL A 137 18.74 8.54 -15.08
N VAL A 138 19.43 7.42 -14.85
CA VAL A 138 19.02 6.09 -15.34
C VAL A 138 17.67 5.71 -14.78
N GLY A 139 17.43 5.92 -13.47
CA GLY A 139 16.14 5.64 -12.84
C GLY A 139 14.99 6.49 -13.40
N LEU A 140 15.24 7.77 -13.67
CA LEU A 140 14.26 8.65 -14.31
C LEU A 140 13.95 8.23 -15.75
N LEU A 141 14.97 7.89 -16.55
CA LEU A 141 14.77 7.38 -17.90
C LEU A 141 14.03 6.04 -17.91
N TRP A 142 14.39 5.14 -16.98
CA TRP A 142 13.69 3.89 -16.77
C TRP A 142 12.22 4.10 -16.45
N GLN A 143 11.93 5.00 -15.51
CA GLN A 143 10.56 5.31 -15.13
C GLN A 143 9.78 5.98 -16.28
N ALA A 144 10.42 6.87 -17.03
CA ALA A 144 9.83 7.50 -18.21
C ALA A 144 9.49 6.46 -19.29
N ALA A 145 10.36 5.47 -19.51
CA ALA A 145 10.09 4.35 -20.40
C ALA A 145 8.95 3.45 -19.86
N ALA A 146 8.96 3.15 -18.57
CA ALA A 146 7.92 2.34 -17.93
C ALA A 146 6.51 2.94 -18.05
N VAL A 147 6.41 4.28 -18.10
CA VAL A 147 5.14 5.02 -18.25
C VAL A 147 4.82 5.33 -19.72
N GLY A 148 5.76 5.05 -20.64
CA GLY A 148 5.56 5.23 -22.08
C GLY A 148 5.92 6.63 -22.63
N TYR A 149 6.59 7.49 -21.84
CA TYR A 149 7.09 8.78 -22.33
C TYR A 149 8.32 8.66 -23.22
N VAL A 150 9.08 7.59 -23.07
CA VAL A 150 10.28 7.30 -23.85
C VAL A 150 10.23 5.84 -24.29
N SER A 151 10.58 5.56 -25.52
CA SER A 151 10.69 4.17 -26.01
C SER A 151 11.91 3.50 -25.38
N ALA A 152 11.71 2.34 -24.73
CA ALA A 152 12.81 1.52 -24.29
C ALA A 152 13.55 0.92 -25.51
N PRO A 153 14.88 0.75 -25.47
CA PRO A 153 15.59 0.03 -26.50
C PRO A 153 15.03 -1.39 -26.65
N SER A 154 14.86 -1.85 -27.88
CA SER A 154 14.26 -3.17 -28.19
C SER A 154 15.00 -4.38 -27.65
N GLU A 155 16.26 -4.20 -27.26
CA GLU A 155 17.14 -5.27 -26.73
C GLU A 155 17.31 -5.21 -25.19
N THR A 156 16.47 -4.45 -24.47
CA THR A 156 16.55 -4.47 -23.01
C THR A 156 16.12 -5.83 -22.46
N PRO A 157 16.93 -6.48 -21.63
CA PRO A 157 16.62 -7.83 -21.11
C PRO A 157 15.42 -7.84 -20.15
N VAL A 158 14.97 -6.68 -19.72
CA VAL A 158 13.82 -6.47 -18.83
C VAL A 158 12.96 -5.36 -19.42
N ASP A 159 11.69 -5.64 -19.65
CA ASP A 159 10.73 -4.62 -20.10
C ASP A 159 10.39 -3.66 -18.95
N PRO A 160 10.71 -2.36 -19.08
CA PRO A 160 10.36 -1.37 -18.06
C PRO A 160 8.85 -1.31 -17.77
N ALA A 161 8.00 -1.57 -18.78
CA ALA A 161 6.54 -1.49 -18.62
C ALA A 161 5.99 -2.56 -17.66
N GLU A 162 6.62 -3.75 -17.63
CA GLU A 162 6.25 -4.82 -16.70
C GLU A 162 6.62 -4.49 -15.24
N HIS A 163 7.60 -3.61 -15.05
CA HIS A 163 8.13 -3.21 -13.73
C HIS A 163 7.72 -1.78 -13.33
N SER A 164 6.73 -1.21 -14.03
CA SER A 164 6.24 0.13 -13.71
C SER A 164 5.50 0.13 -12.38
N TRP A 165 5.87 1.04 -11.50
CA TRP A 165 5.08 1.28 -10.28
C TRP A 165 3.88 2.17 -10.62
N LYS A 166 2.75 1.53 -10.86
CA LYS A 166 1.47 2.18 -11.20
C LYS A 166 0.56 2.27 -9.96
N LEU A 167 1.05 2.80 -8.86
CA LEU A 167 0.20 3.00 -7.68
C LEU A 167 -0.86 4.07 -8.02
N PHE A 168 -2.07 3.64 -8.40
CA PHE A 168 -3.22 4.50 -8.72
C PHE A 168 -3.07 5.48 -9.90
N ALA A 169 -1.96 5.49 -10.59
CA ALA A 169 -1.75 6.37 -11.76
C ALA A 169 -1.20 5.56 -12.95
N PRO A 170 -1.57 5.91 -14.17
CA PRO A 170 -2.52 6.96 -14.57
C PRO A 170 -4.00 6.55 -14.45
N ASN A 171 -4.29 5.26 -14.25
CA ASN A 171 -5.64 4.69 -14.21
C ASN A 171 -5.95 4.20 -12.79
N PRO A 172 -6.51 5.04 -11.93
CA PRO A 172 -6.96 4.60 -10.62
C PRO A 172 -8.04 3.53 -10.74
N PRO A 173 -8.13 2.57 -9.81
CA PRO A 173 -9.21 1.59 -9.80
C PRO A 173 -10.56 2.32 -9.68
N THR A 174 -11.49 1.93 -10.52
CA THR A 174 -12.88 2.42 -10.55
C THR A 174 -13.86 1.35 -10.15
N THR A 175 -13.39 0.20 -9.71
CA THR A 175 -14.24 -0.92 -9.30
C THR A 175 -13.91 -1.33 -7.88
N ASP A 176 -14.93 -1.57 -7.09
CA ASP A 176 -14.86 -2.23 -5.80
C ASP A 176 -15.60 -3.56 -5.80
N GLY A 177 -15.61 -4.29 -4.71
CA GLY A 177 -16.40 -5.50 -4.59
C GLY A 177 -15.86 -6.50 -3.58
N TYR A 178 -16.61 -7.56 -3.41
CA TYR A 178 -16.36 -8.59 -2.41
C TYR A 178 -16.63 -10.00 -2.94
N PHE A 179 -16.03 -10.99 -2.28
CA PHE A 179 -16.32 -12.39 -2.54
C PHE A 179 -17.59 -12.81 -1.83
N MET A 180 -18.40 -13.60 -2.54
CA MET A 180 -19.52 -14.33 -1.99
C MET A 180 -19.24 -15.81 -2.17
N VAL A 181 -19.15 -16.55 -1.06
CA VAL A 181 -18.86 -17.98 -1.10
C VAL A 181 -19.94 -18.75 -0.34
N ARG A 182 -20.73 -19.54 -1.07
CA ARG A 182 -21.77 -20.40 -0.50
C ARG A 182 -21.30 -21.85 -0.49
N GLY A 183 -21.46 -22.51 0.64
CA GLY A 183 -21.19 -23.93 0.81
C GLY A 183 -22.45 -24.74 0.98
N ASN A 184 -22.54 -25.87 0.29
CA ASN A 184 -23.55 -26.87 0.52
C ASN A 184 -22.98 -27.88 1.52
N LEU A 185 -23.66 -28.06 2.63
CA LEU A 185 -23.30 -29.00 3.67
C LEU A 185 -23.83 -30.40 3.36
N SER A 186 -23.23 -31.42 3.94
CA SER A 186 -23.70 -32.81 3.89
C SER A 186 -25.10 -33.02 4.48
N SER A 187 -25.57 -32.05 5.27
CA SER A 187 -26.96 -31.99 5.77
C SER A 187 -27.97 -31.55 4.70
N GLY A 188 -27.53 -31.06 3.54
CA GLY A 188 -28.33 -30.41 2.53
C GLY A 188 -28.57 -28.92 2.74
N GLU A 189 -28.09 -28.36 3.82
CA GLU A 189 -28.19 -26.94 4.12
C GLU A 189 -27.18 -26.14 3.30
N THR A 190 -27.53 -24.90 2.91
CA THR A 190 -26.62 -23.95 2.25
C THR A 190 -26.25 -22.86 3.22
N VAL A 191 -24.94 -22.63 3.41
CA VAL A 191 -24.40 -21.67 4.34
C VAL A 191 -23.40 -20.76 3.67
N ASP A 192 -23.22 -19.55 4.18
CA ASP A 192 -22.17 -18.64 3.74
C ASP A 192 -20.84 -18.99 4.43
N LEU A 193 -19.83 -19.34 3.62
CA LEU A 193 -18.50 -19.77 4.10
C LEU A 193 -17.54 -18.61 4.29
N TYR A 194 -17.76 -17.53 3.57
CA TYR A 194 -16.94 -16.33 3.72
C TYR A 194 -17.75 -15.25 4.44
N PRO A 195 -17.19 -14.66 5.51
CA PRO A 195 -17.92 -13.80 6.42
C PRO A 195 -18.47 -12.56 5.71
N HIS A 196 -19.67 -12.18 6.08
CA HIS A 196 -20.37 -10.93 5.80
C HIS A 196 -21.45 -10.93 4.71
N ALA A 197 -22.13 -12.05 4.53
CA ALA A 197 -23.44 -12.01 3.92
C ALA A 197 -24.44 -12.64 4.88
N ASP A 198 -24.91 -11.93 5.87
CA ASP A 198 -26.05 -12.34 6.69
C ASP A 198 -27.34 -12.44 5.87
N THR A 199 -27.32 -11.87 4.65
CA THR A 199 -28.38 -12.01 3.66
C THR A 199 -27.76 -12.11 2.27
N ALA A 200 -28.03 -13.22 1.61
CA ALA A 200 -27.42 -13.66 0.36
C ALA A 200 -27.56 -12.69 -0.84
N ASP A 201 -28.29 -11.62 -0.74
CA ASP A 201 -28.65 -10.71 -1.83
C ASP A 201 -28.43 -9.22 -1.51
N GLU A 202 -28.10 -8.85 -0.27
CA GLU A 202 -27.75 -7.46 0.08
C GLU A 202 -26.24 -7.26 0.12
N PRO A 203 -25.74 -6.18 -0.49
CA PRO A 203 -24.32 -5.82 -0.36
C PRO A 203 -23.99 -5.55 1.12
N PRO A 204 -22.80 -5.97 1.60
CA PRO A 204 -22.39 -5.62 2.94
C PRO A 204 -22.36 -4.09 3.10
N PRO A 205 -22.76 -3.57 4.24
CA PRO A 205 -22.77 -2.12 4.49
C PRO A 205 -21.38 -1.48 4.40
N ASP A 206 -20.34 -2.31 4.48
CA ASP A 206 -18.94 -1.90 4.36
C ASP A 206 -18.16 -3.03 3.67
N THR A 207 -17.78 -2.80 2.41
CA THR A 207 -16.98 -3.72 1.62
C THR A 207 -15.60 -3.94 2.23
N ALA A 208 -15.01 -2.93 2.91
CA ALA A 208 -13.71 -3.06 3.55
C ALA A 208 -13.74 -4.09 4.69
N ALA A 209 -14.85 -4.20 5.41
CA ALA A 209 -15.01 -5.17 6.50
C ALA A 209 -15.00 -6.62 5.99
N THR A 210 -15.21 -6.87 4.71
CA THR A 210 -15.09 -8.21 4.11
C THR A 210 -13.64 -8.68 4.01
N TYR A 211 -12.66 -7.80 4.17
CA TYR A 211 -11.24 -8.12 4.11
C TYR A 211 -10.61 -8.08 5.51
N PRO A 212 -10.32 -9.21 6.14
CA PRO A 212 -9.78 -9.24 7.50
C PRO A 212 -8.47 -8.45 7.69
N THR A 213 -7.64 -8.38 6.63
CA THR A 213 -6.39 -7.60 6.62
C THR A 213 -6.01 -7.17 5.20
N ALA A 214 -5.08 -6.21 5.07
CA ALA A 214 -4.51 -5.81 3.78
C ALA A 214 -3.86 -6.99 3.00
N ARG A 215 -3.36 -8.02 3.70
CA ARG A 215 -2.85 -9.26 3.06
C ARG A 215 -3.98 -10.07 2.46
N TRP A 216 -5.10 -10.21 3.15
CA TRP A 216 -6.28 -10.87 2.63
C TRP A 216 -6.82 -10.16 1.39
N ARG A 217 -6.87 -8.84 1.40
CA ARG A 217 -7.26 -8.04 0.23
C ARG A 217 -6.40 -8.35 -0.99
N LYS A 218 -5.05 -8.38 -0.84
CA LYS A 218 -4.14 -8.76 -1.93
C LYS A 218 -4.36 -10.19 -2.40
N TYR A 219 -4.48 -11.13 -1.47
CA TYR A 219 -4.71 -12.54 -1.78
C TYR A 219 -6.02 -12.75 -2.54
N LEU A 220 -7.12 -12.17 -2.07
CA LEU A 220 -8.43 -12.29 -2.71
C LEU A 220 -8.47 -11.55 -4.05
N SER A 221 -7.79 -10.41 -4.18
CA SER A 221 -7.63 -9.75 -5.49
C SER A 221 -6.91 -10.64 -6.50
N GLU A 222 -5.95 -11.43 -6.06
CA GLU A 222 -5.29 -12.41 -6.93
C GLU A 222 -6.18 -13.62 -7.19
N ALA A 223 -6.87 -14.14 -6.19
CA ALA A 223 -7.83 -15.24 -6.33
C ALA A 223 -8.96 -14.91 -7.35
N ARG A 224 -9.34 -13.62 -7.45
CA ARG A 224 -10.30 -13.18 -8.45
C ARG A 224 -9.79 -13.42 -9.89
N ARG A 225 -8.50 -13.18 -10.15
CA ARG A 225 -7.91 -13.23 -11.49
C ARG A 225 -7.31 -14.60 -11.83
N ASN A 226 -6.78 -15.30 -10.82
CA ASN A 226 -6.01 -16.52 -10.99
C ASN A 226 -6.76 -17.72 -10.41
N GLU A 227 -7.11 -18.66 -11.30
CA GLU A 227 -7.87 -19.87 -10.93
C GLU A 227 -7.09 -20.76 -9.93
N ALA A 228 -5.78 -20.88 -10.07
CA ALA A 228 -5.00 -21.72 -9.16
C ALA A 228 -5.03 -21.17 -7.73
N VAL A 229 -4.94 -19.84 -7.57
CA VAL A 229 -5.04 -19.19 -6.26
C VAL A 229 -6.46 -19.29 -5.71
N ARG A 230 -7.46 -19.18 -6.58
CA ARG A 230 -8.87 -19.34 -6.21
C ARG A 230 -9.17 -20.75 -5.73
N ARG A 231 -8.58 -21.77 -6.36
CA ARG A 231 -8.69 -23.17 -5.92
C ARG A 231 -8.08 -23.38 -4.54
N GLN A 232 -6.92 -22.78 -4.25
CA GLN A 232 -6.32 -22.81 -2.91
C GLN A 232 -7.23 -22.17 -1.85
N PHE A 233 -7.93 -21.10 -2.24
CA PHE A 233 -8.92 -20.48 -1.34
C PHE A 233 -10.13 -21.39 -1.10
N ALA A 234 -10.60 -22.09 -2.13
CA ALA A 234 -11.65 -23.11 -1.99
C ALA A 234 -11.22 -24.21 -1.02
N ASP A 235 -10.02 -24.78 -1.22
CA ASP A 235 -9.47 -25.83 -0.35
C ASP A 235 -9.31 -25.37 1.09
N TYR A 236 -8.93 -24.10 1.30
CA TYR A 236 -8.88 -23.51 2.65
C TYR A 236 -10.25 -23.47 3.30
N LEU A 237 -11.28 -23.02 2.58
CA LEU A 237 -12.65 -22.93 3.10
C LEU A 237 -13.26 -24.32 3.36
N CYS A 238 -13.00 -25.29 2.48
CA CYS A 238 -13.42 -26.69 2.70
C CYS A 238 -12.85 -27.25 4.00
N ARG A 239 -11.56 -27.05 4.26
CA ARG A 239 -10.90 -27.53 5.49
C ARG A 239 -11.31 -26.76 6.74
N ARG A 240 -11.59 -25.46 6.62
CA ARG A 240 -12.00 -24.65 7.75
C ARG A 240 -13.38 -25.07 8.30
N GLY A 241 -14.23 -25.57 7.41
CA GLY A 241 -15.62 -25.88 7.77
C GLY A 241 -16.43 -24.64 8.16
N VAL A 242 -17.53 -24.85 8.81
CA VAL A 242 -18.41 -23.79 9.30
C VAL A 242 -18.46 -23.85 10.82
N ASN A 243 -18.11 -22.76 11.48
CA ASN A 243 -18.21 -22.65 12.94
C ASN A 243 -19.68 -22.87 13.37
N GLY A 244 -19.91 -23.79 14.28
CA GLY A 244 -21.25 -24.10 14.79
C GLY A 244 -22.06 -25.14 13.98
N HIS A 245 -21.48 -25.74 12.93
CA HIS A 245 -22.08 -26.84 12.17
C HIS A 245 -21.15 -28.05 12.21
N ASP A 246 -21.69 -29.21 12.62
CA ASP A 246 -20.96 -30.49 12.61
C ASP A 246 -20.93 -31.12 11.19
N ALA A 247 -21.72 -30.58 10.26
CA ALA A 247 -21.81 -31.10 8.89
C ALA A 247 -20.64 -30.59 8.02
N ALA A 248 -20.03 -31.51 7.27
CA ALA A 248 -18.95 -31.18 6.35
C ALA A 248 -19.45 -30.38 5.13
N VAL A 249 -18.63 -29.51 4.61
CA VAL A 249 -18.88 -28.82 3.33
C VAL A 249 -18.59 -29.81 2.21
N GLU A 250 -19.59 -30.16 1.39
CA GLU A 250 -19.43 -31.04 0.22
C GLU A 250 -19.02 -30.28 -1.03
N ARG A 251 -19.60 -29.10 -1.20
CA ARG A 251 -19.36 -28.26 -2.38
C ARG A 251 -19.46 -26.79 -2.02
N LEU A 252 -18.65 -25.98 -2.66
CA LEU A 252 -18.79 -24.53 -2.56
C LEU A 252 -18.92 -23.87 -3.93
N THR A 253 -19.63 -22.76 -3.95
CA THR A 253 -19.80 -21.90 -5.13
C THR A 253 -19.25 -20.51 -4.80
N MET A 254 -18.38 -20.01 -5.68
CA MET A 254 -17.79 -18.68 -5.55
C MET A 254 -18.35 -17.73 -6.59
N ALA A 255 -18.69 -16.53 -6.15
CA ALA A 255 -18.98 -15.40 -7.00
C ALA A 255 -18.23 -14.17 -6.47
N TYR A 256 -18.01 -13.20 -7.34
CA TYR A 256 -17.54 -11.89 -6.99
C TYR A 256 -18.60 -10.85 -7.33
N VAL A 257 -19.02 -10.09 -6.36
CA VAL A 257 -19.93 -8.97 -6.57
C VAL A 257 -19.05 -7.76 -6.81
N GLN A 258 -19.12 -7.21 -8.01
CA GLN A 258 -18.35 -6.06 -8.44
C GLN A 258 -19.24 -4.84 -8.51
N GLU A 259 -18.82 -3.79 -7.85
CA GLU A 259 -19.39 -2.46 -7.99
C GLU A 259 -18.48 -1.60 -8.86
N SER A 260 -19.05 -0.97 -9.89
CA SER A 260 -18.35 -0.03 -10.74
C SER A 260 -18.74 1.38 -10.33
N VAL A 261 -17.77 2.11 -9.80
CA VAL A 261 -17.94 3.51 -9.36
C VAL A 261 -17.93 4.43 -10.57
N ARG A 262 -18.95 5.26 -10.68
CA ARG A 262 -19.13 6.26 -11.73
C ARG A 262 -19.26 7.63 -11.12
N LEU A 263 -18.59 8.64 -11.70
CA LEU A 263 -18.56 10.00 -11.13
C LEU A 263 -19.88 10.74 -11.31
N ASP A 264 -20.57 10.49 -12.44
CA ASP A 264 -21.76 11.27 -12.84
C ASP A 264 -23.05 10.41 -13.02
N GLU A 265 -22.97 9.13 -12.68
CA GLU A 265 -24.06 8.17 -12.82
C GLU A 265 -24.14 7.27 -11.59
N PRO A 266 -25.29 6.64 -11.31
CA PRO A 266 -25.38 5.63 -10.26
C PRO A 266 -24.39 4.49 -10.47
N ASN A 267 -23.79 4.00 -9.40
CA ASN A 267 -22.91 2.85 -9.43
C ASN A 267 -23.65 1.62 -9.98
N THR A 268 -22.95 0.80 -10.75
CA THR A 268 -23.52 -0.44 -11.28
C THR A 268 -22.92 -1.62 -10.52
N VAL A 269 -23.80 -2.56 -10.13
CA VAL A 269 -23.41 -3.78 -9.42
C VAL A 269 -23.59 -4.97 -10.36
N GLU A 270 -22.53 -5.77 -10.51
CA GLU A 270 -22.52 -6.97 -11.33
C GLU A 270 -22.04 -8.17 -10.51
N ARG A 271 -22.71 -9.32 -10.65
CA ARG A 271 -22.30 -10.57 -10.02
C ARG A 271 -21.58 -11.47 -11.04
N VAL A 272 -20.31 -11.66 -10.85
CA VAL A 272 -19.44 -12.48 -11.69
C VAL A 272 -19.27 -13.86 -11.05
N ALA A 273 -19.73 -14.92 -11.72
CA ALA A 273 -19.51 -16.29 -11.25
C ALA A 273 -18.02 -16.65 -11.42
N LEU A 274 -17.39 -17.14 -10.36
CA LEU A 274 -15.98 -17.50 -10.36
C LEU A 274 -15.72 -19.00 -10.43
N GLY A 275 -16.71 -19.84 -10.07
CA GLY A 275 -16.62 -21.29 -10.19
C GLY A 275 -17.31 -22.05 -9.07
N ARG A 276 -17.30 -23.39 -9.25
CA ARG A 276 -17.77 -24.38 -8.26
C ARG A 276 -16.63 -25.31 -7.94
N TYR A 277 -16.51 -25.70 -6.69
CA TYR A 277 -15.42 -26.51 -6.18
C TYR A 277 -16.00 -27.60 -5.27
N ASP A 278 -15.69 -28.86 -5.55
CA ASP A 278 -16.05 -29.98 -4.69
C ASP A 278 -15.02 -30.08 -3.57
N CYS A 279 -15.47 -30.22 -2.34
CA CYS A 279 -14.61 -30.41 -1.18
C CYS A 279 -14.26 -31.90 -1.04
N PRO A 280 -12.99 -32.25 -0.73
CA PRO A 280 -12.63 -33.65 -0.51
C PRO A 280 -13.35 -34.18 0.73
N VAL A 281 -13.97 -35.36 0.58
CA VAL A 281 -14.64 -36.05 1.69
C VAL A 281 -13.61 -36.44 2.74
N GLY A 282 -13.71 -35.90 3.95
CA GLY A 282 -12.85 -36.32 5.06
C GLY A 282 -11.60 -35.45 5.28
N SER A 283 -11.60 -34.17 4.87
CA SER A 283 -10.53 -33.21 5.20
C SER A 283 -10.78 -32.50 6.53
#